data_9b66411e9f13f86ffbfcca65b874a570
#
_entry.id   9b66411e9f13f86ffbfcca65b874a570
#
_cell.length_a   1.000
_cell.length_b   1.000
_cell.length_c   1.000
_cell.angle_alpha   90.00
_cell.angle_beta   90.00
_cell.angle_gamma   90.00
#
_symmetry.space_group_name_H-M   'P 1'
#
loop_
_entity.id
_entity.type
_entity.pdbx_description
1 polymer ?
#
loop_
_entity_poly.entity_id
_entity_poly.type
_entity_poly.pdbx_seq_one_letter_code
_entity_poly.pdbx_strand_id
1 'polypeptide(L)'
;MKIKIMALLVAMITAIAMLASCGGNNGGNGGNGDGGNGDGGNGGNGGGAKNDILVQLYENDNNGELSSGLKRYCAGQDTAGTDEIDTLVRNRNKKAYEAANVTVKYNYETAYGWGGAVQDIQKLATSGTGSSPDIFANFAYDMTSCALRGCFANLLANTDKTTTTYGSGANHFAFTKADYVGINPDAYFDSNAGQGYFYDYMQSLAFVNAAGEYDKMYCLASNYCVDAVRSFLVVPVNLTMLQGISVEASTGDKDTDGDFDVEDFYSLVWAYDWTYSALATLSEAVYANDNGTIAGYDIKDTLGLCLGKSSGLTASGVLYTTSVKIIEKVPVDGAITYAYPETNDGLVALAAALENLFKNTVGVTTLSSEEAKNAGVGNGDLLGIRSRFAEDKVLFGGIIAVGSLEDAVYQQMNEPGKDGFGVVPVPLYTQDANHTEQYQTLVHNLARIFAISKGTTKFEECSNFLNYQSTNSKDILEMYYNKTLVAAVEGGDAADHNVRMLNYIRSHVRDCFDKTYEDVISNYQGVTDAQASTKRWHGIFYSNSYVVTNMAQRYAEESPAKQAQLEKVLEEWAKLS
;
A
#
# COMPACT_ATOMS: atom_id res chain seq x y z
N MET A 1 17.64 19.92 43.33
CA MET A 1 16.70 19.08 44.11
C MET A 1 15.24 19.21 43.63
N LYS A 2 14.76 20.38 43.22
CA LYS A 2 13.38 20.57 42.73
C LYS A 2 13.06 19.89 41.40
N ILE A 3 14.01 19.74 40.50
CA ILE A 3 13.80 19.10 39.15
C ILE A 3 13.63 17.57 39.26
N LYS A 4 14.30 16.91 40.23
CA LYS A 4 14.17 15.46 40.43
C LYS A 4 12.84 15.05 41.07
N ILE A 5 12.21 15.94 41.85
CA ILE A 5 10.90 15.68 42.45
C ILE A 5 9.78 15.81 41.44
N MET A 6 9.91 16.71 40.44
CA MET A 6 8.94 16.89 39.39
C MET A 6 8.93 15.72 38.37
N ALA A 7 10.10 15.15 38.07
CA ALA A 7 10.21 13.95 37.25
C ALA A 7 9.60 12.70 37.92
N LEU A 8 9.68 12.60 39.22
CA LEU A 8 9.11 11.48 39.99
C LEU A 8 7.58 11.61 40.10
N LEU A 9 7.04 12.82 40.16
CA LEU A 9 5.60 13.07 40.19
C LEU A 9 4.94 12.77 38.83
N VAL A 10 5.58 13.09 37.72
CA VAL A 10 5.08 12.78 36.38
C VAL A 10 5.11 11.25 36.12
N ALA A 11 6.14 10.55 36.61
CA ALA A 11 6.20 9.08 36.51
C ALA A 11 5.13 8.36 37.35
N MET A 12 4.75 8.92 38.53
CA MET A 12 3.68 8.36 39.35
C MET A 12 2.28 8.62 38.74
N ILE A 13 2.07 9.74 38.10
CA ILE A 13 0.76 10.05 37.45
C ILE A 13 0.52 9.14 36.23
N THR A 14 1.56 8.83 35.46
CA THR A 14 1.46 7.88 34.35
C THR A 14 1.24 6.44 34.81
N ALA A 15 1.82 6.02 35.93
CA ALA A 15 1.60 4.68 36.49
C ALA A 15 0.19 4.49 37.08
N ILE A 16 -0.43 5.54 37.58
CA ILE A 16 -1.79 5.50 38.15
C ILE A 16 -2.83 5.48 37.01
N ALA A 17 -2.56 6.10 35.88
CA ALA A 17 -3.44 6.06 34.71
C ALA A 17 -3.51 4.67 34.04
N MET A 18 -2.45 3.86 34.15
CA MET A 18 -2.43 2.47 33.63
C MET A 18 -3.11 1.44 34.56
N LEU A 19 -3.37 1.76 35.82
CA LEU A 19 -4.05 0.87 36.75
C LEU A 19 -5.56 1.09 36.88
N ALA A 20 -6.12 2.14 36.25
CA ALA A 20 -7.52 2.47 36.31
C ALA A 20 -8.35 1.88 35.16
N SER A 21 -7.76 1.15 34.21
CA SER A 21 -8.47 0.57 33.06
C SER A 21 -8.82 -0.92 33.20
N CYS A 22 -8.56 -1.53 34.37
CA CYS A 22 -8.97 -2.91 34.67
C CYS A 22 -10.01 -2.92 35.79
N GLY A 23 -11.24 -2.56 35.47
CA GLY A 23 -12.37 -2.63 36.41
C GLY A 23 -13.64 -2.91 35.64
N GLY A 24 -14.11 -4.16 35.74
CA GLY A 24 -15.22 -4.70 35.00
C GLY A 24 -16.56 -3.99 35.24
N ASN A 25 -17.45 -4.21 34.33
CA ASN A 25 -18.88 -4.13 34.64
C ASN A 25 -19.63 -5.31 34.00
N ASN A 26 -20.05 -6.20 34.87
CA ASN A 26 -21.12 -7.16 34.64
C ASN A 26 -22.46 -6.42 34.66
N GLY A 27 -23.28 -6.69 33.71
CA GLY A 27 -24.67 -6.23 33.74
C GLY A 27 -25.44 -6.80 32.57
N GLY A 28 -26.14 -7.87 32.82
CA GLY A 28 -26.91 -8.66 31.92
C GLY A 28 -28.26 -8.03 31.55
N ASN A 29 -28.85 -8.67 30.65
CA ASN A 29 -30.26 -9.07 30.42
C ASN A 29 -30.52 -9.00 28.92
N GLY A 30 -30.80 -10.07 28.18
CA GLY A 30 -32.11 -10.72 28.22
C GLY A 30 -32.91 -10.23 27.03
N GLY A 31 -33.10 -11.05 26.01
CA GLY A 31 -34.04 -10.77 24.93
C GLY A 31 -34.00 -11.84 23.83
N ASN A 32 -34.87 -12.82 23.97
CA ASN A 32 -35.28 -13.80 22.99
C ASN A 32 -35.61 -13.22 21.61
N GLY A 33 -35.32 -13.98 20.58
CA GLY A 33 -35.83 -13.77 19.24
C GLY A 33 -35.59 -14.98 18.36
N ASP A 34 -36.43 -15.98 18.52
CA ASP A 34 -36.64 -17.11 17.61
C ASP A 34 -36.87 -16.65 16.16
N GLY A 35 -36.32 -17.38 15.23
CA GLY A 35 -36.58 -17.22 13.81
C GLY A 35 -35.99 -18.36 13.02
N GLY A 36 -36.41 -19.58 13.31
CA GLY A 36 -36.11 -20.72 12.47
C GLY A 36 -36.78 -20.57 11.11
N ASN A 37 -36.05 -20.90 10.07
CA ASN A 37 -36.70 -21.46 8.88
C ASN A 37 -35.82 -22.60 8.35
N GLY A 38 -36.29 -23.80 8.62
CA GLY A 38 -35.77 -25.01 8.03
C GLY A 38 -36.29 -25.08 6.61
N ASP A 39 -35.37 -25.36 5.69
CA ASP A 39 -35.79 -25.95 4.42
C ASP A 39 -35.04 -27.26 4.24
N GLY A 40 -35.80 -28.32 4.34
CA GLY A 40 -35.36 -29.69 4.16
C GLY A 40 -35.17 -29.99 2.67
N GLY A 41 -33.96 -30.31 2.31
CA GLY A 41 -33.59 -30.85 1.01
C GLY A 41 -32.74 -32.09 1.19
N ASN A 42 -33.39 -33.24 1.20
CA ASN A 42 -32.81 -34.56 1.23
C ASN A 42 -31.98 -34.83 -0.03
N GLY A 43 -30.72 -35.18 0.11
CA GLY A 43 -29.84 -35.62 -0.97
C GLY A 43 -28.57 -36.19 -0.40
N GLY A 44 -28.60 -37.46 -0.03
CA GLY A 44 -27.46 -38.16 0.55
C GLY A 44 -26.26 -38.24 -0.42
N ASN A 45 -25.13 -37.86 0.10
CA ASN A 45 -23.86 -38.45 -0.28
C ASN A 45 -22.90 -38.27 0.91
N GLY A 46 -22.14 -39.31 1.27
CA GLY A 46 -21.33 -39.40 2.48
C GLY A 46 -20.31 -38.27 2.61
N GLY A 47 -20.74 -37.16 3.17
CA GLY A 47 -19.88 -36.05 3.49
C GLY A 47 -19.25 -36.30 4.85
N GLY A 48 -17.94 -36.55 4.89
CA GLY A 48 -17.15 -36.42 6.11
C GLY A 48 -17.39 -35.03 6.72
N ALA A 49 -17.25 -34.89 8.03
CA ALA A 49 -17.40 -33.61 8.71
C ALA A 49 -16.45 -32.58 8.07
N LYS A 50 -16.98 -31.39 7.73
CA LYS A 50 -16.16 -30.31 7.20
C LYS A 50 -15.18 -29.83 8.27
N ASN A 51 -13.97 -29.50 7.85
CA ASN A 51 -12.99 -28.91 8.74
C ASN A 51 -13.28 -27.41 8.94
N ASP A 52 -13.34 -26.97 10.18
CA ASP A 52 -13.47 -25.55 10.50
C ASP A 52 -12.12 -24.82 10.30
N ILE A 53 -12.06 -23.82 9.47
CA ILE A 53 -10.94 -22.90 9.31
C ILE A 53 -11.27 -21.58 10.00
N LEU A 54 -10.35 -21.08 10.80
CA LEU A 54 -10.44 -19.75 11.42
C LEU A 54 -9.52 -18.77 10.70
N VAL A 55 -10.10 -17.71 10.14
CA VAL A 55 -9.39 -16.63 9.43
C VAL A 55 -9.43 -15.38 10.28
N GLN A 56 -8.27 -14.87 10.67
CA GLN A 56 -8.12 -13.61 11.39
C GLN A 56 -7.86 -12.48 10.40
N LEU A 57 -8.76 -11.53 10.34
CA LEU A 57 -8.68 -10.33 9.51
C LEU A 57 -8.38 -9.10 10.37
N TYR A 58 -7.33 -8.38 10.05
CA TYR A 58 -7.01 -7.10 10.67
C TYR A 58 -7.53 -5.97 9.79
N GLU A 59 -8.68 -5.48 10.15
CA GLU A 59 -9.45 -4.43 9.48
C GLU A 59 -9.04 -3.05 10.00
N ASN A 60 -7.84 -2.67 9.69
CA ASN A 60 -7.33 -1.39 10.14
C ASN A 60 -7.82 -0.27 9.23
N ASP A 61 -8.53 0.69 9.80
CA ASP A 61 -8.91 1.91 9.13
C ASP A 61 -7.82 2.97 9.40
N ASN A 62 -6.96 3.20 8.41
CA ASN A 62 -5.80 4.08 8.52
C ASN A 62 -6.16 5.53 8.27
N ASN A 63 -7.00 6.12 9.09
CA ASN A 63 -7.27 7.56 9.07
C ASN A 63 -7.58 8.12 7.67
N GLY A 64 -8.25 7.34 6.82
CA GLY A 64 -8.66 7.75 5.49
C GLY A 64 -7.59 7.58 4.39
N GLU A 65 -6.45 6.93 4.66
CA GLU A 65 -5.47 6.64 3.59
C GLU A 65 -5.97 5.54 2.64
N LEU A 66 -6.45 4.44 3.20
CA LEU A 66 -7.09 3.35 2.47
C LEU A 66 -7.90 2.50 3.43
N SER A 67 -9.22 2.56 3.36
CA SER A 67 -10.09 1.66 4.13
C SER A 67 -9.85 0.21 3.74
N SER A 68 -9.95 -0.72 4.71
CA SER A 68 -9.73 -2.14 4.44
C SER A 68 -10.82 -2.73 3.54
N GLY A 69 -10.39 -3.50 2.57
CA GLY A 69 -11.27 -4.28 1.70
C GLY A 69 -11.53 -5.72 2.18
N LEU A 70 -10.91 -6.15 3.28
CA LEU A 70 -10.97 -7.56 3.71
C LEU A 70 -12.39 -8.02 4.01
N LYS A 71 -13.15 -7.22 4.74
CA LYS A 71 -14.52 -7.58 5.13
C LYS A 71 -15.45 -7.67 3.93
N ARG A 72 -15.38 -6.70 3.03
CA ARG A 72 -16.20 -6.67 1.82
C ARG A 72 -15.73 -7.68 0.78
N TYR A 73 -14.50 -7.54 0.30
CA TYR A 73 -14.01 -8.26 -0.88
C TYR A 73 -13.52 -9.69 -0.57
N CYS A 74 -13.15 -9.97 0.69
CA CYS A 74 -12.69 -11.31 1.07
C CYS A 74 -13.76 -12.09 1.82
N ALA A 75 -14.29 -11.58 2.92
CA ALA A 75 -15.26 -12.31 3.73
C ALA A 75 -16.71 -12.22 3.20
N GLY A 76 -17.04 -11.18 2.45
CA GLY A 76 -18.39 -10.96 1.92
C GLY A 76 -19.44 -10.66 2.98
N GLN A 77 -19.03 -10.03 4.10
CA GLN A 77 -19.89 -9.82 5.27
C GLN A 77 -20.34 -8.37 5.49
N ASP A 78 -19.78 -7.42 4.73
CA ASP A 78 -20.06 -5.99 4.98
C ASP A 78 -21.32 -5.49 4.29
N THR A 79 -22.12 -6.35 3.75
CA THR A 79 -23.12 -5.89 2.83
C THR A 79 -24.53 -6.29 3.24
N ALA A 80 -25.24 -5.31 3.72
CA ALA A 80 -26.62 -5.13 3.31
C ALA A 80 -26.72 -4.82 1.79
N GLY A 81 -25.58 -4.77 1.08
CA GLY A 81 -25.41 -4.39 -0.29
C GLY A 81 -25.93 -5.43 -1.27
N THR A 82 -26.65 -4.94 -2.24
CA THR A 82 -27.21 -5.70 -3.37
C THR A 82 -26.38 -5.48 -4.63
N ASP A 83 -25.15 -4.94 -4.52
CA ASP A 83 -24.36 -4.70 -5.70
C ASP A 83 -23.80 -6.01 -6.29
N GLU A 84 -23.40 -5.93 -7.52
CA GLU A 84 -22.96 -7.07 -8.31
C GLU A 84 -21.66 -7.68 -7.75
N ILE A 85 -20.74 -6.85 -7.25
CA ILE A 85 -19.49 -7.30 -6.63
C ILE A 85 -19.75 -8.11 -5.39
N ASP A 86 -20.62 -7.64 -4.50
CA ASP A 86 -20.99 -8.34 -3.27
C ASP A 86 -21.62 -9.71 -3.56
N THR A 87 -22.39 -9.79 -4.64
CA THR A 87 -22.98 -11.05 -5.10
C THR A 87 -21.90 -12.02 -5.61
N LEU A 88 -20.94 -11.53 -6.38
CA LEU A 88 -19.80 -12.33 -6.85
C LEU A 88 -18.96 -12.86 -5.68
N VAL A 89 -18.66 -12.00 -4.70
CA VAL A 89 -17.88 -12.38 -3.51
C VAL A 89 -18.60 -13.49 -2.72
N ARG A 90 -19.88 -13.33 -2.44
CA ARG A 90 -20.66 -14.37 -1.74
C ARG A 90 -20.71 -15.69 -2.50
N ASN A 91 -20.92 -15.65 -3.81
CA ASN A 91 -20.97 -16.85 -4.65
C ASN A 91 -19.61 -17.55 -4.71
N ARG A 92 -18.50 -16.79 -4.88
CA ARG A 92 -17.14 -17.31 -4.83
C ARG A 92 -16.87 -18.02 -3.49
N ASN A 93 -17.18 -17.35 -2.36
CA ASN A 93 -16.93 -17.89 -1.03
C ASN A 93 -17.71 -19.19 -0.81
N LYS A 94 -19.00 -19.25 -1.19
CA LYS A 94 -19.79 -20.48 -1.11
C LYS A 94 -19.13 -21.64 -1.87
N LYS A 95 -18.73 -21.39 -3.11
CA LYS A 95 -18.04 -22.41 -3.94
C LYS A 95 -16.69 -22.81 -3.35
N ALA A 96 -15.93 -21.86 -2.79
CA ALA A 96 -14.64 -22.13 -2.15
C ALA A 96 -14.80 -23.05 -0.92
N TYR A 97 -15.83 -22.81 -0.10
CA TYR A 97 -16.10 -23.66 1.07
C TYR A 97 -16.49 -25.08 0.68
N GLU A 98 -17.19 -25.22 -0.43
CA GLU A 98 -17.55 -26.54 -0.98
C GLU A 98 -16.32 -27.25 -1.58
N ALA A 99 -15.53 -26.54 -2.40
CA ALA A 99 -14.37 -27.10 -3.10
C ALA A 99 -13.25 -27.51 -2.13
N ALA A 100 -12.99 -26.73 -1.10
CA ALA A 100 -11.99 -27.04 -0.08
C ALA A 100 -12.54 -27.96 1.04
N ASN A 101 -13.82 -28.31 1.01
CA ASN A 101 -14.51 -29.06 2.05
C ASN A 101 -14.32 -28.48 3.46
N VAL A 102 -14.48 -27.16 3.59
CA VAL A 102 -14.28 -26.41 4.83
C VAL A 102 -15.50 -25.62 5.24
N THR A 103 -15.58 -25.29 6.53
CA THR A 103 -16.39 -24.22 7.07
C THR A 103 -15.45 -23.10 7.51
N VAL A 104 -15.71 -21.86 7.09
CA VAL A 104 -14.82 -20.73 7.38
C VAL A 104 -15.48 -19.79 8.37
N LYS A 105 -14.76 -19.48 9.45
CA LYS A 105 -15.11 -18.47 10.41
C LYS A 105 -14.13 -17.29 10.29
N TYR A 106 -14.66 -16.08 10.29
CA TYR A 106 -13.88 -14.86 10.25
C TYR A 106 -13.92 -14.14 11.59
N ASN A 107 -12.74 -13.86 12.14
CA ASN A 107 -12.57 -12.94 13.25
C ASN A 107 -12.05 -11.61 12.70
N TYR A 108 -12.54 -10.52 13.26
CA TYR A 108 -12.15 -9.17 12.90
C TYR A 108 -11.48 -8.48 14.07
N GLU A 109 -10.38 -7.82 13.79
CA GLU A 109 -9.65 -6.99 14.75
C GLU A 109 -9.41 -5.62 14.13
N THR A 110 -9.79 -4.56 14.83
CA THR A 110 -9.73 -3.18 14.36
C THR A 110 -8.87 -2.28 15.23
N ALA A 111 -8.34 -2.80 16.34
CA ALA A 111 -7.66 -2.00 17.36
C ALA A 111 -6.21 -1.65 17.04
N TYR A 112 -5.60 -2.30 16.04
CA TYR A 112 -4.18 -2.17 15.78
C TYR A 112 -3.88 -1.19 14.64
N GLY A 113 -3.02 -0.21 14.91
CA GLY A 113 -2.36 0.61 13.89
C GLY A 113 -1.14 -0.08 13.28
N TRP A 114 -0.32 0.66 12.56
CA TRP A 114 0.92 0.20 11.93
C TRP A 114 1.86 -0.49 12.92
N GLY A 115 2.29 -1.70 12.59
CA GLY A 115 3.18 -2.50 13.43
C GLY A 115 2.53 -3.07 14.68
N GLY A 116 1.33 -2.65 15.03
CA GLY A 116 0.67 -3.02 16.28
C GLY A 116 0.24 -4.48 16.32
N ALA A 117 -0.16 -5.06 15.21
CA ALA A 117 -0.64 -6.44 15.13
C ALA A 117 0.48 -7.49 15.21
N VAL A 118 1.75 -7.12 15.02
CA VAL A 118 2.87 -8.08 14.94
C VAL A 118 2.96 -8.96 16.20
N GLN A 119 2.84 -8.37 17.37
CA GLN A 119 2.91 -9.13 18.63
C GLN A 119 1.70 -10.04 18.83
N ASP A 120 0.52 -9.59 18.44
CA ASP A 120 -0.70 -10.38 18.53
C ASP A 120 -0.66 -11.56 17.55
N ILE A 121 -0.29 -11.33 16.30
CA ILE A 121 -0.08 -12.39 15.30
C ILE A 121 0.95 -13.40 15.79
N GLN A 122 2.09 -12.94 16.32
CA GLN A 122 3.13 -13.83 16.83
C GLN A 122 2.63 -14.71 17.97
N LYS A 123 1.89 -14.14 18.91
CA LYS A 123 1.29 -14.88 20.03
C LYS A 123 0.28 -15.92 19.52
N LEU A 124 -0.60 -15.53 18.62
CA LEU A 124 -1.66 -16.41 18.09
C LEU A 124 -1.08 -17.52 17.19
N ALA A 125 -0.15 -17.18 16.31
CA ALA A 125 0.46 -18.14 15.37
C ALA A 125 1.30 -19.21 16.05
N THR A 126 1.85 -18.93 17.25
CA THR A 126 2.74 -19.85 17.99
C THR A 126 2.04 -20.56 19.15
N SER A 127 0.80 -20.19 19.49
CA SER A 127 0.10 -20.75 20.66
C SER A 127 -0.27 -22.22 20.54
N GLY A 128 -0.43 -22.75 19.32
CA GLY A 128 -0.74 -24.16 19.05
C GLY A 128 -2.05 -24.66 19.68
N THR A 129 -2.92 -23.73 20.12
CA THR A 129 -4.23 -24.08 20.71
C THR A 129 -5.26 -24.24 19.60
N GLY A 130 -6.23 -25.14 19.79
CA GLY A 130 -7.29 -25.39 18.78
C GLY A 130 -8.20 -24.18 18.49
N SER A 131 -8.00 -23.06 19.19
CA SER A 131 -8.69 -21.77 18.96
C SER A 131 -7.79 -20.74 18.23
N SER A 132 -6.56 -21.11 17.86
CA SER A 132 -5.68 -20.21 17.12
C SER A 132 -6.13 -20.08 15.67
N PRO A 133 -5.99 -18.89 15.06
CA PRO A 133 -6.26 -18.71 13.64
C PRO A 133 -5.41 -19.61 12.75
N ASP A 134 -6.04 -20.17 11.73
CA ASP A 134 -5.36 -20.97 10.71
C ASP A 134 -4.79 -20.09 9.60
N ILE A 135 -5.45 -18.97 9.30
CA ILE A 135 -5.05 -18.00 8.29
C ILE A 135 -5.08 -16.60 8.91
N PHE A 136 -4.09 -15.80 8.57
CA PHE A 136 -4.02 -14.38 8.90
C PHE A 136 -4.08 -13.52 7.64
N ALA A 137 -4.72 -12.35 7.74
CA ALA A 137 -4.67 -11.31 6.72
C ALA A 137 -4.48 -9.93 7.37
N ASN A 138 -3.46 -9.21 6.92
CA ASN A 138 -3.12 -7.87 7.40
C ASN A 138 -2.26 -7.14 6.36
N PHE A 139 -1.83 -5.93 6.68
CA PHE A 139 -0.85 -5.17 5.90
C PHE A 139 0.39 -5.99 5.57
N ALA A 140 0.90 -5.84 4.36
CA ALA A 140 2.15 -6.46 3.95
C ALA A 140 3.31 -6.12 4.91
N TYR A 141 3.33 -4.91 5.47
CA TYR A 141 4.27 -4.48 6.50
C TYR A 141 4.29 -5.39 7.74
N ASP A 142 3.14 -5.65 8.35
CA ASP A 142 3.05 -6.50 9.55
C ASP A 142 3.30 -7.97 9.20
N MET A 143 2.75 -8.42 8.07
CA MET A 143 2.86 -9.81 7.65
C MET A 143 4.29 -10.22 7.31
N THR A 144 5.06 -9.38 6.62
CA THR A 144 6.49 -9.67 6.34
C THR A 144 7.34 -9.66 7.61
N SER A 145 7.02 -8.78 8.56
CA SER A 145 7.66 -8.79 9.89
C SER A 145 7.36 -10.08 10.66
N CYS A 146 6.13 -10.57 10.60
CA CYS A 146 5.73 -11.85 11.22
C CYS A 146 6.34 -13.06 10.48
N ALA A 147 6.46 -13.01 9.16
CA ALA A 147 7.13 -14.04 8.37
C ALA A 147 8.57 -14.23 8.83
N LEU A 148 9.34 -13.13 8.97
CA LEU A 148 10.71 -13.15 9.46
C LEU A 148 10.82 -13.71 10.90
N ARG A 149 9.77 -13.58 11.70
CA ARG A 149 9.69 -14.15 13.06
C ARG A 149 9.24 -15.60 13.11
N GLY A 150 9.05 -16.24 11.94
CA GLY A 150 8.66 -17.63 11.82
C GLY A 150 7.21 -17.94 12.23
N CYS A 151 6.32 -16.95 12.11
CA CYS A 151 4.91 -17.11 12.45
C CYS A 151 4.13 -17.96 11.43
N PHE A 152 4.62 -18.05 10.20
CA PHE A 152 3.86 -18.62 9.09
C PHE A 152 4.50 -19.88 8.49
N ALA A 153 3.68 -20.69 7.88
CA ALA A 153 4.11 -21.87 7.13
C ALA A 153 4.71 -21.44 5.78
N ASN A 154 5.78 -22.13 5.37
CA ASN A 154 6.37 -21.91 4.06
C ASN A 154 5.43 -22.46 2.96
N LEU A 155 4.92 -21.59 2.09
CA LEU A 155 4.01 -21.93 1.00
C LEU A 155 4.72 -22.78 -0.09
N LEU A 156 6.06 -22.73 -0.16
CA LEU A 156 6.89 -23.54 -1.05
C LEU A 156 7.41 -24.84 -0.40
N ALA A 157 7.07 -25.08 0.86
CA ALA A 157 7.41 -26.35 1.51
C ALA A 157 6.79 -27.52 0.73
N ASN A 158 7.51 -28.61 0.58
CA ASN A 158 7.10 -29.77 -0.21
C ASN A 158 7.02 -29.53 -1.73
N THR A 159 7.71 -28.52 -2.25
CA THR A 159 7.85 -28.37 -3.70
C THR A 159 8.70 -29.50 -4.26
N ASP A 160 8.22 -30.17 -5.29
CA ASP A 160 9.06 -31.08 -6.09
C ASP A 160 9.93 -30.21 -7.00
N LYS A 161 11.21 -30.06 -6.62
CA LYS A 161 12.17 -29.27 -7.41
C LYS A 161 12.47 -29.88 -8.79
N THR A 162 12.05 -31.13 -9.03
CA THR A 162 12.19 -31.79 -10.33
C THR A 162 11.08 -31.44 -11.30
N THR A 163 9.96 -30.97 -10.81
CA THR A 163 8.84 -30.45 -11.61
C THR A 163 8.86 -28.92 -11.63
N THR A 164 8.28 -28.33 -12.66
CA THR A 164 8.09 -26.87 -12.73
C THR A 164 6.93 -26.38 -11.87
N THR A 165 6.32 -27.28 -11.09
CA THR A 165 5.14 -26.98 -10.27
C THR A 165 5.53 -26.92 -8.81
N TYR A 166 5.24 -25.82 -8.15
CA TYR A 166 5.37 -25.66 -6.71
C TYR A 166 4.13 -26.23 -6.03
N GLY A 167 4.39 -27.15 -5.10
CA GLY A 167 3.33 -27.89 -4.46
C GLY A 167 2.94 -29.13 -5.26
N SER A 168 3.15 -30.32 -4.70
CA SER A 168 2.77 -31.58 -5.32
C SER A 168 1.45 -32.08 -4.77
N GLY A 169 0.53 -32.43 -5.67
CA GLY A 169 -0.77 -32.99 -5.31
C GLY A 169 -1.89 -31.93 -5.28
N ALA A 170 -3.12 -32.40 -5.01
CA ALA A 170 -4.33 -31.58 -5.04
C ALA A 170 -4.39 -30.44 -3.99
N ASN A 171 -3.38 -30.37 -3.13
CA ASN A 171 -3.42 -29.64 -1.87
C ASN A 171 -2.41 -28.51 -1.78
N HIS A 172 -1.80 -28.09 -2.89
CA HIS A 172 -0.77 -27.08 -2.92
C HIS A 172 -1.17 -25.94 -3.85
N PHE A 173 -0.49 -24.79 -3.68
CA PHE A 173 -0.74 -23.63 -4.52
C PHE A 173 -0.42 -23.94 -5.98
N ALA A 174 -1.35 -23.59 -6.86
CA ALA A 174 -1.29 -23.92 -8.29
C ALA A 174 -0.42 -22.95 -9.09
N PHE A 175 0.74 -22.54 -8.58
CA PHE A 175 1.70 -21.72 -9.30
C PHE A 175 2.97 -22.51 -9.63
N THR A 176 3.60 -22.20 -10.75
CA THR A 176 4.78 -22.88 -11.27
C THR A 176 6.04 -22.05 -11.06
N LYS A 177 7.22 -22.69 -11.15
CA LYS A 177 8.49 -21.96 -11.10
C LYS A 177 8.61 -20.94 -12.25
N ALA A 178 8.02 -21.21 -13.39
CA ALA A 178 7.98 -20.30 -14.53
C ALA A 178 7.24 -18.98 -14.18
N ASP A 179 6.29 -19.03 -13.26
CA ASP A 179 5.54 -17.87 -12.80
C ASP A 179 6.39 -16.89 -11.98
N TYR A 180 7.58 -17.30 -11.56
CA TYR A 180 8.56 -16.48 -10.83
C TYR A 180 9.72 -15.97 -11.69
N VAL A 181 9.78 -16.33 -12.96
CA VAL A 181 10.93 -16.00 -13.81
C VAL A 181 10.48 -15.14 -14.99
N GLY A 182 10.77 -13.85 -14.91
CA GLY A 182 10.59 -12.93 -16.02
C GLY A 182 9.14 -12.68 -16.41
N ILE A 183 8.29 -12.47 -15.44
CA ILE A 183 6.88 -12.12 -15.68
C ILE A 183 6.81 -10.78 -16.40
N ASN A 184 6.09 -10.79 -17.52
CA ASN A 184 5.72 -9.58 -18.21
C ASN A 184 4.87 -8.70 -17.26
N PRO A 185 5.23 -7.42 -17.04
CA PRO A 185 4.40 -6.50 -16.25
C PRO A 185 2.94 -6.46 -16.71
N ASP A 186 2.68 -6.64 -18.00
CA ASP A 186 1.33 -6.76 -18.54
C ASP A 186 0.58 -7.99 -18.01
N ALA A 187 1.29 -9.01 -17.56
CA ALA A 187 0.73 -10.21 -16.96
C ALA A 187 0.41 -10.08 -15.46
N TYR A 188 0.83 -9.01 -14.81
CA TYR A 188 0.56 -8.77 -13.38
C TYR A 188 -0.95 -8.80 -13.07
N PHE A 189 -1.75 -8.43 -14.05
CA PHE A 189 -3.23 -8.45 -14.02
C PHE A 189 -3.84 -9.29 -15.13
N ASP A 190 -3.06 -9.91 -16.00
CA ASP A 190 -3.57 -10.88 -16.96
C ASP A 190 -3.82 -12.21 -16.24
N SER A 191 -5.07 -12.44 -15.92
CA SER A 191 -5.56 -13.65 -15.28
C SER A 191 -5.30 -14.94 -16.07
N ASN A 192 -4.97 -14.85 -17.35
CA ASN A 192 -4.61 -16.00 -18.15
C ASN A 192 -3.16 -16.44 -17.92
N ALA A 193 -2.28 -15.52 -17.47
CA ALA A 193 -0.88 -15.83 -17.22
C ALA A 193 -0.61 -16.29 -15.79
N GLY A 194 -1.34 -15.78 -14.79
CA GLY A 194 -0.93 -15.90 -13.41
C GLY A 194 -1.82 -16.71 -12.49
N GLN A 195 -2.82 -17.38 -12.98
CA GLN A 195 -3.73 -18.18 -12.14
C GLN A 195 -4.26 -17.43 -10.89
N GLY A 196 -4.31 -16.10 -10.94
CA GLY A 196 -4.86 -15.27 -9.88
C GLY A 196 -3.89 -14.82 -8.79
N TYR A 197 -2.59 -15.00 -8.96
CA TYR A 197 -1.55 -14.56 -8.02
C TYR A 197 -0.77 -13.36 -8.55
N PHE A 198 -0.37 -12.45 -7.66
CA PHE A 198 0.49 -11.30 -7.97
C PHE A 198 1.96 -11.68 -7.75
N TYR A 199 2.54 -12.41 -8.67
CA TYR A 199 3.85 -13.04 -8.50
C TYR A 199 4.97 -12.06 -8.24
N ASP A 200 5.09 -10.99 -9.01
CA ASP A 200 6.15 -9.99 -8.83
C ASP A 200 6.06 -9.34 -7.46
N TYR A 201 4.84 -9.03 -7.03
CA TYR A 201 4.65 -8.52 -5.69
C TYR A 201 4.97 -9.56 -4.61
N MET A 202 4.59 -10.82 -4.80
CA MET A 202 4.95 -11.89 -3.85
C MET A 202 6.46 -12.10 -3.78
N GLN A 203 7.19 -11.97 -4.87
CA GLN A 203 8.66 -12.02 -4.88
C GLN A 203 9.25 -10.87 -4.05
N SER A 204 8.66 -9.69 -4.09
CA SER A 204 9.09 -8.56 -3.26
C SER A 204 8.83 -8.75 -1.76
N LEU A 205 8.10 -9.82 -1.39
CA LEU A 205 7.82 -10.21 0.01
C LEU A 205 8.74 -11.35 0.51
N ALA A 206 9.79 -11.73 -0.23
CA ALA A 206 10.68 -12.83 0.09
C ALA A 206 12.14 -12.54 -0.29
N PHE A 207 13.08 -13.19 0.38
CA PHE A 207 14.48 -13.20 -0.02
C PHE A 207 14.79 -14.41 -0.91
N VAL A 208 15.70 -14.24 -1.86
CA VAL A 208 16.28 -15.37 -2.58
C VAL A 208 17.35 -16.07 -1.75
N ASN A 209 17.59 -17.34 -2.02
CA ASN A 209 18.73 -18.09 -1.47
C ASN A 209 20.04 -17.70 -2.19
N ALA A 210 21.16 -18.30 -1.77
CA ALA A 210 22.48 -18.07 -2.36
C ALA A 210 22.58 -18.40 -3.86
N ALA A 211 21.69 -19.24 -4.39
CA ALA A 211 21.61 -19.53 -5.83
C ALA A 211 20.74 -18.52 -6.61
N GLY A 212 20.17 -17.52 -5.93
CA GLY A 212 19.26 -16.55 -6.53
C GLY A 212 17.83 -17.09 -6.73
N GLU A 213 17.47 -18.16 -6.05
CA GLU A 213 16.15 -18.79 -6.16
C GLU A 213 15.28 -18.46 -4.94
N TYR A 214 13.98 -18.32 -5.13
CA TYR A 214 13.01 -18.27 -4.04
C TYR A 214 12.72 -19.69 -3.56
N ASP A 215 13.25 -20.06 -2.41
CA ASP A 215 13.02 -21.36 -1.76
C ASP A 215 12.08 -21.27 -0.56
N LYS A 216 11.73 -20.06 -0.15
CA LYS A 216 10.81 -19.77 0.94
C LYS A 216 9.88 -18.64 0.56
N MET A 217 8.59 -18.83 0.85
CA MET A 217 7.55 -17.81 0.68
C MET A 217 6.50 -18.03 1.75
N TYR A 218 6.24 -17.00 2.52
CA TYR A 218 5.34 -17.09 3.68
C TYR A 218 4.06 -16.28 3.50
N CYS A 219 4.05 -15.35 2.55
CA CYS A 219 2.95 -14.44 2.31
C CYS A 219 2.36 -14.64 0.92
N LEU A 220 1.04 -14.55 0.83
CA LEU A 220 0.27 -14.69 -0.40
C LEU A 220 -0.41 -13.38 -0.75
N ALA A 221 -0.14 -12.87 -1.94
CA ALA A 221 -0.87 -11.78 -2.58
C ALA A 221 -1.55 -12.30 -3.86
N SER A 222 -2.83 -12.04 -4.01
CA SER A 222 -3.62 -12.64 -5.09
C SER A 222 -4.90 -11.85 -5.38
N ASN A 223 -5.62 -12.26 -6.41
CA ASN A 223 -6.94 -11.74 -6.74
C ASN A 223 -7.98 -11.91 -5.62
N TYR A 224 -7.69 -12.71 -4.60
CA TYR A 224 -8.59 -12.89 -3.46
C TYR A 224 -8.88 -11.56 -2.74
N CYS A 225 -7.89 -10.66 -2.68
CA CYS A 225 -8.05 -9.33 -2.11
C CYS A 225 -7.69 -8.26 -3.13
N VAL A 226 -8.61 -7.33 -3.39
CA VAL A 226 -8.39 -6.21 -4.33
C VAL A 226 -7.44 -5.14 -3.79
N ASP A 227 -7.03 -5.24 -2.52
CA ASP A 227 -6.23 -4.20 -1.86
C ASP A 227 -4.83 -4.01 -2.46
N ALA A 228 -4.27 -5.01 -3.14
CA ALA A 228 -3.02 -4.82 -3.87
C ALA A 228 -3.18 -3.77 -4.97
N VAL A 229 -4.28 -3.84 -5.74
CA VAL A 229 -4.64 -2.86 -6.76
C VAL A 229 -4.98 -1.51 -6.13
N ARG A 230 -5.78 -1.52 -5.07
CA ARG A 230 -6.18 -0.31 -4.35
C ARG A 230 -4.99 0.45 -3.75
N SER A 231 -3.86 -0.22 -3.54
CA SER A 231 -2.65 0.33 -2.94
C SER A 231 -1.65 0.93 -3.94
N PHE A 232 -1.97 1.00 -5.24
CA PHE A 232 -1.15 1.71 -6.21
C PHE A 232 -1.10 3.19 -5.90
N LEU A 233 0.09 3.80 -6.01
CA LEU A 233 0.24 5.24 -5.74
C LEU A 233 0.07 6.05 -7.02
N VAL A 234 -0.73 7.11 -6.90
CA VAL A 234 -1.07 8.03 -7.98
C VAL A 234 -1.12 9.48 -7.49
N VAL A 235 -1.16 10.42 -8.43
CA VAL A 235 -1.39 11.84 -8.19
C VAL A 235 -2.69 12.25 -8.86
N PRO A 236 -3.73 12.68 -8.11
CA PRO A 236 -4.90 13.32 -8.69
C PRO A 236 -4.60 14.77 -9.08
N VAL A 237 -5.18 15.21 -10.20
CA VAL A 237 -5.00 16.55 -10.78
C VAL A 237 -6.36 17.23 -10.90
N ASN A 238 -6.49 18.45 -10.40
CA ASN A 238 -7.71 19.25 -10.52
C ASN A 238 -7.78 19.86 -11.91
N LEU A 239 -8.71 19.42 -12.72
CA LEU A 239 -8.83 19.84 -14.12
C LEU A 239 -9.41 21.25 -14.24
N THR A 240 -10.31 21.65 -13.33
CA THR A 240 -10.83 23.03 -13.29
C THR A 240 -9.71 24.05 -13.08
N MET A 241 -8.72 23.72 -12.24
CA MET A 241 -7.56 24.59 -12.02
C MET A 241 -6.54 24.53 -13.15
N LEU A 242 -6.53 23.44 -13.90
CA LEU A 242 -5.59 23.25 -15.00
C LEU A 242 -5.94 24.11 -16.21
N GLN A 243 -7.23 24.31 -16.47
CA GLN A 243 -7.70 25.07 -17.63
C GLN A 243 -7.32 26.55 -17.53
N GLY A 244 -6.78 27.07 -18.62
CA GLY A 244 -6.44 28.49 -18.74
C GLY A 244 -5.25 28.96 -17.92
N ILE A 245 -4.40 28.04 -17.43
CA ILE A 245 -3.13 28.43 -16.85
C ILE A 245 -2.18 28.87 -17.95
N SER A 246 -1.43 29.97 -17.70
CA SER A 246 -0.40 30.43 -18.62
C SER A 246 0.92 29.83 -18.22
N VAL A 247 1.45 28.91 -19.04
CA VAL A 247 2.77 28.32 -18.86
C VAL A 247 3.69 28.67 -20.02
N GLU A 248 4.99 28.79 -19.73
CA GLU A 248 5.98 29.06 -20.78
C GLU A 248 6.15 27.87 -21.72
N ALA A 249 6.62 28.16 -22.94
CA ALA A 249 6.80 27.20 -24.05
C ALA A 249 7.63 25.95 -23.73
N SER A 250 8.35 25.88 -22.63
CA SER A 250 9.09 24.68 -22.20
C SER A 250 8.21 23.55 -21.64
N THR A 251 7.03 23.92 -21.13
CA THR A 251 5.98 22.98 -20.69
C THR A 251 4.87 22.85 -21.73
N GLY A 252 4.78 23.77 -22.60
CA GLY A 252 4.20 24.15 -23.89
C GLY A 252 2.86 23.56 -24.32
N ASP A 253 2.12 24.43 -24.95
CA ASP A 253 1.04 24.12 -25.88
C ASP A 253 1.52 23.07 -26.91
N LYS A 254 1.07 21.84 -26.74
CA LYS A 254 1.49 20.69 -27.56
C LYS A 254 0.61 20.48 -28.77
N ASP A 255 -0.61 20.95 -28.73
CA ASP A 255 -1.56 20.85 -29.84
C ASP A 255 -1.63 22.14 -30.68
N THR A 256 -0.96 23.22 -30.25
CA THR A 256 -0.80 24.49 -30.96
C THR A 256 -2.08 25.33 -31.11
N ASP A 257 -3.01 25.21 -30.20
CA ASP A 257 -4.24 26.00 -30.20
C ASP A 257 -4.13 27.33 -29.46
N GLY A 258 -3.09 27.50 -28.64
CA GLY A 258 -2.67 28.76 -28.03
C GLY A 258 -2.96 28.90 -26.55
N ASP A 259 -3.46 27.85 -25.89
CA ASP A 259 -3.63 27.77 -24.43
C ASP A 259 -3.03 26.45 -23.90
N PHE A 260 -2.95 26.34 -22.59
CA PHE A 260 -2.54 25.09 -21.93
C PHE A 260 -3.76 24.47 -21.26
N ASP A 261 -4.09 23.27 -21.70
CA ASP A 261 -5.30 22.60 -21.25
C ASP A 261 -5.05 21.12 -20.84
N VAL A 262 -6.13 20.34 -20.76
CA VAL A 262 -6.10 18.91 -20.37
C VAL A 262 -5.35 18.07 -21.39
N GLU A 263 -5.49 18.33 -22.70
CA GLU A 263 -4.81 17.58 -23.77
C GLU A 263 -3.30 17.84 -23.74
N ASP A 264 -2.89 19.08 -23.55
CA ASP A 264 -1.47 19.44 -23.38
C ASP A 264 -0.85 18.76 -22.16
N PHE A 265 -1.56 18.78 -21.05
CA PHE A 265 -1.08 18.13 -19.83
C PHE A 265 -0.90 16.63 -20.02
N TYR A 266 -1.87 15.93 -20.61
CA TYR A 266 -1.72 14.49 -20.87
C TYR A 266 -0.70 14.19 -21.97
N SER A 267 -0.54 15.06 -22.96
CA SER A 267 0.53 14.97 -23.94
C SER A 267 1.92 15.05 -23.29
N LEU A 268 2.10 15.97 -22.34
CA LEU A 268 3.30 16.06 -21.52
C LEU A 268 3.53 14.78 -20.71
N VAL A 269 2.49 14.22 -20.09
CA VAL A 269 2.59 12.96 -19.34
C VAL A 269 2.96 11.79 -20.25
N TRP A 270 2.31 11.65 -21.42
CA TRP A 270 2.60 10.57 -22.37
C TRP A 270 3.96 10.68 -23.04
N ALA A 271 4.53 11.89 -23.11
CA ALA A 271 5.90 12.12 -23.55
C ALA A 271 6.97 11.78 -22.50
N TYR A 272 6.58 11.35 -21.29
CA TYR A 272 7.45 11.16 -20.13
C TYR A 272 8.14 12.44 -19.64
N ASP A 273 7.55 13.60 -19.93
CA ASP A 273 8.01 14.92 -19.48
C ASP A 273 7.37 15.37 -18.16
N TRP A 274 6.47 14.57 -17.61
CA TRP A 274 5.88 14.78 -16.28
C TRP A 274 6.93 14.52 -15.20
N THR A 275 7.68 15.57 -14.87
CA THR A 275 8.79 15.55 -13.92
C THR A 275 8.53 16.50 -12.76
N TYR A 276 9.37 16.47 -11.72
CA TYR A 276 9.31 17.46 -10.65
C TYR A 276 9.55 18.90 -11.17
N SER A 277 10.27 19.07 -12.26
CA SER A 277 10.42 20.39 -12.91
C SER A 277 9.11 20.84 -13.55
N ALA A 278 8.42 19.96 -14.28
CA ALA A 278 7.11 20.27 -14.85
C ALA A 278 6.07 20.54 -13.76
N LEU A 279 6.06 19.72 -12.70
CA LEU A 279 5.21 19.93 -11.53
C LEU A 279 5.48 21.32 -10.88
N ALA A 280 6.74 21.71 -10.76
CA ALA A 280 7.13 23.02 -10.25
C ALA A 280 6.56 24.15 -11.11
N THR A 281 6.76 24.09 -12.44
CA THR A 281 6.25 25.09 -13.39
C THR A 281 4.73 25.25 -13.30
N LEU A 282 3.99 24.15 -13.32
CA LEU A 282 2.53 24.16 -13.19
C LEU A 282 2.06 24.66 -11.82
N SER A 283 2.80 24.33 -10.76
CA SER A 283 2.51 24.81 -9.41
C SER A 283 2.66 26.34 -9.28
N GLU A 284 3.70 26.90 -9.89
CA GLU A 284 3.93 28.35 -9.92
C GLU A 284 2.85 29.08 -10.71
N ALA A 285 2.40 28.47 -11.83
CA ALA A 285 1.39 29.07 -12.69
C ALA A 285 0.01 29.24 -12.02
N VAL A 286 -0.35 28.35 -11.09
CA VAL A 286 -1.64 28.39 -10.39
C VAL A 286 -1.59 29.12 -9.05
N TYR A 287 -0.39 29.42 -8.54
CA TYR A 287 -0.26 30.01 -7.20
C TYR A 287 -0.96 31.36 -7.09
N ALA A 288 -1.76 31.51 -6.03
CA ALA A 288 -2.31 32.80 -5.63
C ALA A 288 -2.27 32.94 -4.11
N ASN A 289 -1.79 34.11 -3.66
CA ASN A 289 -1.81 34.47 -2.25
C ASN A 289 -3.21 35.04 -1.93
N ASP A 290 -4.12 34.20 -1.46
CA ASP A 290 -5.51 34.52 -1.26
C ASP A 290 -5.77 35.34 0.04
N ASN A 291 -4.85 35.30 0.99
CA ASN A 291 -5.03 35.94 2.30
C ASN A 291 -4.14 37.16 2.53
N GLY A 292 -3.25 37.48 1.61
CA GLY A 292 -2.36 38.65 1.69
C GLY A 292 -1.25 38.54 2.76
N THR A 293 -1.04 37.37 3.33
CA THR A 293 0.03 37.11 4.30
C THR A 293 1.36 36.95 3.56
N ILE A 294 2.32 37.83 3.77
CA ILE A 294 3.57 37.88 3.00
C ILE A 294 4.61 36.83 3.50
N ALA A 295 4.42 36.24 4.65
CA ALA A 295 5.39 35.36 5.29
C ALA A 295 5.08 33.89 5.01
N GLY A 296 5.49 33.40 3.85
CA GLY A 296 5.41 31.97 3.46
C GLY A 296 4.05 31.57 2.90
N TYR A 297 4.03 30.39 2.30
CA TYR A 297 2.79 29.79 1.79
C TYR A 297 2.02 29.18 2.94
N ASP A 298 0.72 29.42 2.99
CA ASP A 298 -0.15 28.72 3.91
C ASP A 298 -1.24 27.96 3.16
N ILE A 299 -1.91 27.05 3.86
CA ILE A 299 -2.95 26.19 3.27
C ILE A 299 -4.20 26.98 2.82
N LYS A 300 -4.30 28.26 3.15
CA LYS A 300 -5.40 29.13 2.71
C LYS A 300 -5.16 29.73 1.33
N ASP A 301 -3.92 29.72 0.89
CA ASP A 301 -3.56 30.13 -0.48
C ASP A 301 -4.05 29.10 -1.51
N THR A 302 -4.10 29.53 -2.76
CA THR A 302 -4.25 28.60 -3.89
C THR A 302 -2.87 28.04 -4.23
N LEU A 303 -2.70 26.73 -4.17
CA LEU A 303 -1.42 26.04 -4.24
C LEU A 303 -1.36 25.11 -5.45
N GLY A 304 -0.16 24.88 -5.98
CA GLY A 304 0.08 23.82 -6.94
C GLY A 304 0.16 22.45 -6.28
N LEU A 305 0.98 22.33 -5.23
CA LEU A 305 1.16 21.07 -4.50
C LEU A 305 1.22 21.30 -3.00
N CYS A 306 0.51 20.48 -2.25
CA CYS A 306 0.67 20.37 -0.80
C CYS A 306 0.80 18.90 -0.40
N LEU A 307 1.91 18.50 0.25
CA LEU A 307 2.11 17.14 0.76
C LEU A 307 1.99 17.08 2.29
N GLY A 308 1.49 15.97 2.80
CA GLY A 308 1.43 15.72 4.25
C GLY A 308 2.82 15.49 4.85
N LYS A 309 3.20 16.25 5.88
CA LYS A 309 4.51 16.12 6.57
C LYS A 309 4.71 14.77 7.26
N SER A 310 3.64 14.14 7.70
CA SER A 310 3.67 12.89 8.46
C SER A 310 3.15 11.67 7.69
N SER A 311 2.93 11.79 6.39
CA SER A 311 2.44 10.70 5.56
C SER A 311 3.56 9.78 5.09
N GLY A 312 3.62 8.58 5.66
CA GLY A 312 4.52 7.52 5.20
C GLY A 312 4.20 7.05 3.78
N LEU A 313 2.93 7.13 3.38
CA LEU A 313 2.47 6.83 2.02
C LEU A 313 3.07 7.81 1.02
N THR A 314 2.95 9.11 1.26
CA THR A 314 3.53 10.16 0.41
C THR A 314 5.05 10.03 0.30
N ALA A 315 5.75 9.84 1.43
CA ALA A 315 7.21 9.68 1.44
C ALA A 315 7.66 8.40 0.72
N SER A 316 6.88 7.33 0.83
CA SER A 316 7.11 6.12 0.04
C SER A 316 6.92 6.37 -1.45
N GLY A 317 5.91 7.16 -1.81
CA GLY A 317 5.67 7.57 -3.19
C GLY A 317 6.84 8.33 -3.79
N VAL A 318 7.33 9.39 -3.15
CA VAL A 318 8.45 10.17 -3.71
C VAL A 318 9.74 9.38 -3.85
N LEU A 319 9.97 8.34 -3.04
CA LEU A 319 11.18 7.54 -3.10
C LEU A 319 11.03 6.30 -3.99
N TYR A 320 10.00 5.49 -3.73
CA TYR A 320 9.92 4.15 -4.29
C TYR A 320 9.09 4.05 -5.59
N THR A 321 8.58 5.15 -6.13
CA THR A 321 8.07 5.21 -7.51
C THR A 321 9.14 5.62 -8.52
N THR A 322 10.39 5.78 -8.09
CA THR A 322 11.53 6.14 -8.92
C THR A 322 12.35 4.91 -9.30
N SER A 323 13.30 5.05 -10.21
CA SER A 323 14.30 4.02 -10.53
C SER A 323 15.36 3.84 -9.44
N VAL A 324 15.37 4.68 -8.41
CA VAL A 324 16.33 4.59 -7.29
C VAL A 324 16.14 3.28 -6.52
N LYS A 325 17.21 2.49 -6.41
CA LYS A 325 17.25 1.26 -5.61
C LYS A 325 17.94 1.53 -4.28
N ILE A 326 17.28 1.15 -3.20
CA ILE A 326 17.82 1.29 -1.84
C ILE A 326 18.55 0.02 -1.40
N ILE A 327 18.01 -1.13 -1.78
CA ILE A 327 18.61 -2.45 -1.52
C ILE A 327 18.69 -3.17 -2.86
N GLU A 328 19.84 -3.74 -3.17
CA GLU A 328 20.09 -4.44 -4.42
C GLU A 328 20.45 -5.92 -4.19
N LYS A 329 20.10 -6.76 -5.15
CA LYS A 329 20.61 -8.14 -5.25
C LYS A 329 21.98 -8.09 -5.90
N VAL A 330 22.99 -8.54 -5.18
CA VAL A 330 24.39 -8.47 -5.64
C VAL A 330 25.06 -9.86 -5.59
N PRO A 331 25.89 -10.19 -6.58
CA PRO A 331 26.71 -11.39 -6.52
C PRO A 331 27.94 -11.13 -5.63
N VAL A 332 28.16 -12.01 -4.63
CA VAL A 332 29.35 -12.01 -3.77
C VAL A 332 29.89 -13.43 -3.73
N ASP A 333 31.13 -13.63 -4.16
CA ASP A 333 31.80 -14.95 -4.19
C ASP A 333 31.00 -16.08 -4.88
N GLY A 334 30.21 -15.70 -5.91
CA GLY A 334 29.38 -16.65 -6.67
C GLY A 334 28.02 -16.95 -6.04
N ALA A 335 27.70 -16.36 -4.91
CA ALA A 335 26.38 -16.40 -4.28
C ALA A 335 25.62 -15.09 -4.48
N ILE A 336 24.31 -15.14 -4.53
CA ILE A 336 23.45 -13.95 -4.53
C ILE A 336 23.15 -13.55 -3.09
N THR A 337 23.35 -12.28 -2.78
CA THR A 337 22.98 -11.66 -1.52
C THR A 337 22.33 -10.31 -1.74
N TYR A 338 22.03 -9.60 -0.68
CA TYR A 338 21.44 -8.26 -0.72
C TYR A 338 22.35 -7.26 -0.03
N ALA A 339 22.48 -6.08 -0.63
CA ALA A 339 23.30 -5.02 -0.07
C ALA A 339 22.70 -3.64 -0.33
N TYR A 340 23.01 -2.71 0.55
CA TYR A 340 22.92 -1.28 0.24
C TYR A 340 24.06 -0.93 -0.70
N PRO A 341 23.85 -0.21 -1.82
CA PRO A 341 24.92 0.27 -2.70
C PRO A 341 25.99 1.02 -1.89
N GLU A 342 27.26 0.94 -2.30
CA GLU A 342 28.35 1.66 -1.64
C GLU A 342 28.14 3.19 -1.71
N THR A 343 27.65 3.68 -2.87
CA THR A 343 27.14 5.04 -3.08
C THR A 343 25.77 4.95 -3.71
N ASN A 344 24.93 5.95 -3.51
CA ASN A 344 23.60 6.00 -4.12
C ASN A 344 23.36 7.36 -4.77
N ASP A 345 23.94 7.52 -5.96
CA ASP A 345 23.86 8.77 -6.72
C ASP A 345 22.41 9.11 -7.11
N GLY A 346 21.58 8.09 -7.37
CA GLY A 346 20.15 8.27 -7.64
C GLY A 346 19.40 8.87 -6.44
N LEU A 347 19.69 8.38 -5.23
CA LEU A 347 19.10 8.93 -4.00
C LEU A 347 19.57 10.37 -3.74
N VAL A 348 20.84 10.68 -4.05
CA VAL A 348 21.39 12.04 -3.94
C VAL A 348 20.73 12.98 -4.93
N ALA A 349 20.56 12.55 -6.18
CA ALA A 349 19.90 13.33 -7.23
C ALA A 349 18.41 13.57 -6.91
N LEU A 350 17.70 12.54 -6.43
CA LEU A 350 16.32 12.66 -5.97
C LEU A 350 16.19 13.67 -4.82
N ALA A 351 17.08 13.59 -3.83
CA ALA A 351 17.08 14.53 -2.70
C ALA A 351 17.29 15.97 -3.16
N ALA A 352 18.19 16.19 -4.12
CA ALA A 352 18.41 17.51 -4.70
C ALA A 352 17.19 18.04 -5.47
N ALA A 353 16.52 17.17 -6.24
CA ALA A 353 15.30 17.54 -6.97
C ALA A 353 14.16 17.92 -6.00
N LEU A 354 13.96 17.16 -4.93
CA LEU A 354 12.98 17.47 -3.89
C LEU A 354 13.35 18.74 -3.11
N GLU A 355 14.63 18.93 -2.78
CA GLU A 355 15.09 20.17 -2.15
C GLU A 355 14.78 21.40 -3.01
N ASN A 356 15.03 21.31 -4.32
CA ASN A 356 14.68 22.37 -5.25
C ASN A 356 13.18 22.61 -5.30
N LEU A 357 12.38 21.56 -5.44
CA LEU A 357 10.92 21.64 -5.49
C LEU A 357 10.34 22.34 -4.24
N PHE A 358 10.74 21.94 -3.04
CA PHE A 358 10.14 22.43 -1.80
C PHE A 358 10.75 23.72 -1.26
N LYS A 359 11.96 24.11 -1.69
CA LYS A 359 12.58 25.38 -1.26
C LYS A 359 12.45 26.50 -2.26
N ASN A 360 12.46 26.17 -3.54
CA ASN A 360 12.61 27.18 -4.59
C ASN A 360 11.37 27.38 -5.45
N THR A 361 10.35 26.49 -5.32
CA THR A 361 9.11 26.57 -6.11
C THR A 361 8.02 27.26 -5.32
N VAL A 362 7.47 28.32 -5.87
CA VAL A 362 6.30 29.03 -5.34
C VAL A 362 5.05 28.14 -5.47
N GLY A 363 4.20 28.14 -4.45
CA GLY A 363 2.98 27.32 -4.48
C GLY A 363 3.17 25.83 -4.17
N VAL A 364 4.39 25.42 -3.77
CA VAL A 364 4.66 24.05 -3.29
C VAL A 364 4.97 24.08 -1.80
N THR A 365 4.26 23.28 -1.01
CA THR A 365 4.44 23.26 0.45
C THR A 365 4.15 21.90 1.06
N THR A 366 4.37 21.82 2.37
CA THR A 366 4.01 20.65 3.18
C THR A 366 3.15 21.07 4.35
N LEU A 367 2.26 20.19 4.81
CA LEU A 367 1.30 20.45 5.87
C LEU A 367 1.31 19.33 6.90
N SER A 368 1.41 19.66 8.19
CA SER A 368 1.15 18.74 9.28
C SER A 368 -0.31 18.75 9.70
N SER A 369 -0.76 17.70 10.40
CA SER A 369 -2.10 17.63 10.98
C SER A 369 -2.40 18.81 11.89
N GLU A 370 -1.41 19.28 12.64
CA GLU A 370 -1.57 20.42 13.54
C GLU A 370 -1.71 21.73 12.77
N GLU A 371 -0.91 21.92 11.73
CA GLU A 371 -1.01 23.10 10.84
C GLU A 371 -2.37 23.12 10.12
N ALA A 372 -2.84 21.98 9.59
CA ALA A 372 -4.15 21.85 8.97
C ALA A 372 -5.29 22.22 9.94
N LYS A 373 -5.23 21.67 11.15
CA LYS A 373 -6.21 21.95 12.21
C LYS A 373 -6.20 23.43 12.61
N ASN A 374 -5.03 24.02 12.78
CA ASN A 374 -4.89 25.44 13.14
C ASN A 374 -5.37 26.38 12.03
N ALA A 375 -5.22 25.98 10.78
CA ALA A 375 -5.74 26.69 9.63
C ALA A 375 -7.27 26.53 9.45
N GLY A 376 -7.90 25.61 10.20
CA GLY A 376 -9.32 25.30 10.08
C GLY A 376 -9.67 24.48 8.83
N VAL A 377 -8.70 23.79 8.24
CA VAL A 377 -8.87 22.95 7.06
C VAL A 377 -8.73 21.48 7.43
N GLY A 378 -9.85 20.78 7.58
CA GLY A 378 -9.90 19.35 7.88
C GLY A 378 -9.40 18.97 9.29
N ASN A 379 -9.39 17.66 9.55
CA ASN A 379 -8.99 17.08 10.84
C ASN A 379 -7.61 16.41 10.81
N GLY A 380 -6.88 16.52 9.73
CA GLY A 380 -5.57 15.89 9.57
C GLY A 380 -4.98 16.15 8.19
N ASP A 381 -3.71 15.82 8.01
CA ASP A 381 -2.90 16.12 6.84
C ASP A 381 -3.58 15.78 5.50
N LEU A 382 -3.95 14.51 5.33
CA LEU A 382 -4.53 14.04 4.07
C LEU A 382 -5.95 14.57 3.85
N LEU A 383 -6.79 14.58 4.89
CA LEU A 383 -8.17 15.07 4.77
C LEU A 383 -8.22 16.57 4.48
N GLY A 384 -7.31 17.34 5.09
CA GLY A 384 -7.20 18.77 4.82
C GLY A 384 -6.80 19.05 3.36
N ILE A 385 -5.81 18.33 2.84
CA ILE A 385 -5.36 18.45 1.46
C ILE A 385 -6.48 18.05 0.49
N ARG A 386 -7.17 16.95 0.74
CA ARG A 386 -8.30 16.48 -0.09
C ARG A 386 -9.44 17.50 -0.15
N SER A 387 -9.82 18.10 0.99
CA SER A 387 -10.85 19.13 1.02
C SER A 387 -10.45 20.34 0.17
N ARG A 388 -9.21 20.81 0.29
CA ARG A 388 -8.69 21.93 -0.50
C ARG A 388 -8.61 21.61 -2.00
N PHE A 389 -8.28 20.36 -2.35
CA PHE A 389 -8.34 19.88 -3.72
C PHE A 389 -9.77 19.97 -4.29
N ALA A 390 -10.78 19.52 -3.54
CA ALA A 390 -12.18 19.59 -3.95
C ALA A 390 -12.76 21.03 -3.97
N GLU A 391 -12.12 21.98 -3.30
CA GLU A 391 -12.46 23.41 -3.28
C GLU A 391 -11.77 24.22 -4.40
N ASP A 392 -11.07 23.58 -5.34
CA ASP A 392 -10.27 24.23 -6.39
C ASP A 392 -9.16 25.15 -5.81
N LYS A 393 -8.50 24.68 -4.76
CA LYS A 393 -7.44 25.39 -4.06
C LYS A 393 -6.10 24.68 -4.04
N VAL A 394 -6.04 23.48 -4.57
CA VAL A 394 -4.79 22.69 -4.76
C VAL A 394 -4.86 21.99 -6.12
N LEU A 395 -3.90 22.26 -7.00
CA LEU A 395 -3.88 21.67 -8.33
C LEU A 395 -3.59 20.17 -8.28
N PHE A 396 -2.56 19.75 -7.53
CA PHE A 396 -2.17 18.36 -7.38
C PHE A 396 -2.56 17.84 -6.00
N GLY A 397 -3.47 16.87 -5.93
CA GLY A 397 -4.07 16.35 -4.70
C GLY A 397 -3.14 15.48 -3.83
N GLY A 398 -1.84 15.61 -4.03
CA GLY A 398 -0.80 14.86 -3.31
C GLY A 398 -0.58 13.46 -3.90
N ILE A 399 0.20 12.63 -3.19
CA ILE A 399 0.42 11.23 -3.57
C ILE A 399 -0.51 10.36 -2.72
N ILE A 400 -1.42 9.65 -3.36
CA ILE A 400 -2.46 8.87 -2.69
C ILE A 400 -2.53 7.44 -3.24
N ALA A 401 -3.17 6.55 -2.49
CA ALA A 401 -3.52 5.23 -3.00
C ALA A 401 -4.73 5.31 -3.94
N VAL A 402 -4.71 4.57 -5.03
CA VAL A 402 -5.80 4.51 -6.03
C VAL A 402 -7.16 4.26 -5.38
N GLY A 403 -7.24 3.38 -4.38
CA GLY A 403 -8.49 3.13 -3.67
C GLY A 403 -9.06 4.34 -2.93
N SER A 404 -8.26 5.38 -2.68
CA SER A 404 -8.74 6.64 -2.09
C SER A 404 -9.55 7.50 -3.07
N LEU A 405 -9.45 7.24 -4.38
CA LEU A 405 -10.27 7.93 -5.39
C LEU A 405 -11.78 7.63 -5.24
N GLU A 406 -12.13 6.56 -4.53
CA GLU A 406 -13.52 6.22 -4.18
C GLU A 406 -14.12 7.14 -3.10
N ASP A 407 -13.31 7.92 -2.40
CA ASP A 407 -13.77 8.78 -1.30
C ASP A 407 -14.66 9.91 -1.81
N ALA A 408 -15.67 10.25 -1.03
CA ALA A 408 -16.67 11.26 -1.37
C ALA A 408 -16.07 12.63 -1.73
N VAL A 409 -14.89 12.97 -1.21
CA VAL A 409 -14.19 14.23 -1.52
C VAL A 409 -13.78 14.29 -2.99
N TYR A 410 -13.26 13.18 -3.56
CA TYR A 410 -12.93 13.13 -4.98
C TYR A 410 -14.19 13.05 -5.85
N GLN A 411 -15.25 12.39 -5.37
CA GLN A 411 -16.52 12.32 -6.08
C GLN A 411 -17.21 13.68 -6.22
N GLN A 412 -16.94 14.63 -5.32
CA GLN A 412 -17.41 16.01 -5.46
C GLN A 412 -16.83 16.73 -6.69
N MET A 413 -15.67 16.30 -7.19
CA MET A 413 -15.08 16.84 -8.40
C MET A 413 -15.84 16.45 -9.69
N ASN A 414 -16.65 15.41 -9.63
CA ASN A 414 -17.46 14.94 -10.74
C ASN A 414 -18.90 15.52 -10.72
N GLU A 415 -19.19 16.46 -9.80
CA GLU A 415 -20.49 17.14 -9.72
C GLU A 415 -20.70 18.10 -10.91
N PRO A 416 -21.94 18.37 -11.34
CA PRO A 416 -22.23 19.29 -12.42
C PRO A 416 -21.64 20.69 -12.18
N GLY A 417 -20.88 21.19 -13.15
CA GLY A 417 -20.20 22.48 -13.10
C GLY A 417 -18.74 22.44 -12.68
N LYS A 418 -18.19 21.24 -12.51
CA LYS A 418 -16.77 20.99 -12.38
C LYS A 418 -16.26 20.14 -13.55
N ASP A 419 -15.00 20.36 -13.92
CA ASP A 419 -14.37 19.65 -15.05
C ASP A 419 -13.83 18.26 -14.65
N GLY A 420 -14.05 17.88 -13.38
CA GLY A 420 -13.59 16.61 -12.85
C GLY A 420 -12.14 16.64 -12.35
N PHE A 421 -11.54 15.47 -12.26
CA PHE A 421 -10.13 15.35 -11.92
C PHE A 421 -9.42 14.33 -12.83
N GLY A 422 -8.14 14.58 -13.05
CA GLY A 422 -7.23 13.68 -13.73
C GLY A 422 -6.53 12.75 -12.77
N VAL A 423 -6.00 11.62 -13.27
CA VAL A 423 -5.15 10.70 -12.52
C VAL A 423 -3.88 10.47 -13.31
N VAL A 424 -2.72 10.70 -12.67
CA VAL A 424 -1.41 10.48 -13.29
C VAL A 424 -0.46 9.73 -12.34
N PRO A 425 0.61 9.12 -12.86
CA PRO A 425 1.67 8.55 -12.03
C PRO A 425 2.35 9.62 -11.18
N VAL A 426 3.07 9.20 -10.15
CA VAL A 426 4.02 10.09 -9.45
C VAL A 426 5.06 10.59 -10.46
N PRO A 427 5.40 11.91 -10.47
CA PRO A 427 6.32 12.46 -11.44
C PRO A 427 7.71 11.81 -11.37
N LEU A 428 8.40 11.74 -12.48
CA LEU A 428 9.83 11.45 -12.50
C LEU A 428 10.60 12.55 -11.78
N TYR A 429 11.63 12.20 -11.01
CA TYR A 429 12.47 13.22 -10.39
C TYR A 429 13.40 13.90 -11.43
N THR A 430 13.71 13.21 -12.51
CA THR A 430 14.44 13.72 -13.67
C THR A 430 14.06 12.88 -14.89
N GLN A 431 14.33 13.42 -16.08
CA GLN A 431 14.27 12.70 -17.34
C GLN A 431 15.64 12.77 -18.00
N ASP A 432 16.10 11.67 -18.57
CA ASP A 432 17.34 11.67 -19.35
C ASP A 432 17.12 12.31 -20.74
N ALA A 433 18.21 12.66 -21.41
CA ALA A 433 18.15 13.30 -22.72
C ALA A 433 17.55 12.41 -23.84
N ASN A 434 17.39 11.12 -23.59
CA ASN A 434 16.83 10.16 -24.54
C ASN A 434 15.39 9.74 -24.16
N HIS A 435 14.81 10.31 -23.12
CA HIS A 435 13.49 9.98 -22.61
C HIS A 435 13.30 8.48 -22.32
N THR A 436 14.30 7.84 -21.72
CA THR A 436 14.28 6.39 -21.42
C THR A 436 13.66 6.07 -20.07
N GLU A 437 13.59 7.04 -19.15
CA GLU A 437 12.94 6.86 -17.86
C GLU A 437 11.42 6.77 -18.04
N GLN A 438 10.83 5.78 -17.39
CA GLN A 438 9.37 5.54 -17.39
C GLN A 438 8.82 5.66 -15.98
N TYR A 439 7.57 6.10 -15.87
CA TYR A 439 6.89 6.12 -14.58
C TYR A 439 6.75 4.71 -14.03
N GLN A 440 6.98 4.57 -12.74
CA GLN A 440 6.87 3.32 -12.02
C GLN A 440 5.78 3.41 -10.97
N THR A 441 5.02 2.33 -10.82
CA THR A 441 3.97 2.23 -9.83
C THR A 441 4.43 1.43 -8.63
N LEU A 442 4.25 1.98 -7.44
CA LEU A 442 4.48 1.28 -6.19
C LEU A 442 3.17 0.64 -5.71
N VAL A 443 3.22 -0.66 -5.38
CA VAL A 443 2.22 -1.28 -4.49
C VAL A 443 2.63 -0.93 -3.07
N HIS A 444 1.91 -0.03 -2.44
CA HIS A 444 2.23 0.37 -1.08
C HIS A 444 1.97 -0.79 -0.09
N ASN A 445 2.77 -0.86 0.97
CA ASN A 445 2.66 -1.91 2.00
C ASN A 445 1.38 -1.86 2.86
N LEU A 446 0.43 -0.96 2.53
CA LEU A 446 -0.98 -1.00 2.93
C LEU A 446 -1.75 -2.17 2.30
N ALA A 447 -1.25 -2.76 1.21
CA ALA A 447 -1.86 -3.93 0.60
C ALA A 447 -2.05 -5.03 1.65
N ARG A 448 -3.27 -5.56 1.77
CA ARG A 448 -3.55 -6.70 2.64
C ARG A 448 -3.20 -7.98 1.92
N ILE A 449 -2.45 -8.81 2.61
CA ILE A 449 -1.97 -10.11 2.13
C ILE A 449 -2.29 -11.20 3.13
N PHE A 450 -2.21 -12.44 2.70
CA PHE A 450 -2.56 -13.60 3.50
C PHE A 450 -1.34 -14.43 3.87
N ALA A 451 -1.44 -15.15 4.98
CA ALA A 451 -0.46 -16.18 5.35
C ALA A 451 -1.15 -17.30 6.14
N ILE A 452 -0.63 -18.51 5.99
CA ILE A 452 -1.07 -19.67 6.76
C ILE A 452 -0.27 -19.74 8.05
N SER A 453 -0.94 -19.89 9.19
CA SER A 453 -0.30 -20.04 10.49
C SER A 453 0.65 -21.24 10.51
N LYS A 454 1.85 -21.07 11.06
CA LYS A 454 2.78 -22.19 11.28
C LYS A 454 2.22 -23.23 12.26
N GLY A 455 1.37 -22.81 13.19
CA GLY A 455 0.78 -23.68 14.21
C GLY A 455 -0.47 -24.44 13.74
N THR A 456 -0.95 -24.20 12.52
CA THR A 456 -2.13 -24.93 12.03
C THR A 456 -1.82 -26.40 11.71
N THR A 457 -2.75 -27.26 12.00
CA THR A 457 -2.75 -28.67 11.56
C THR A 457 -3.54 -28.89 10.26
N LYS A 458 -4.10 -27.79 9.69
CA LYS A 458 -5.01 -27.79 8.54
C LYS A 458 -4.37 -27.07 7.33
N PHE A 459 -3.06 -27.27 7.14
CA PHE A 459 -2.33 -26.59 6.06
C PHE A 459 -2.92 -26.90 4.67
N GLU A 460 -3.32 -28.14 4.46
CA GLU A 460 -3.92 -28.61 3.22
C GLU A 460 -5.25 -27.89 2.92
N GLU A 461 -6.14 -27.85 3.89
CA GLU A 461 -7.44 -27.21 3.77
C GLU A 461 -7.29 -25.69 3.57
N CYS A 462 -6.38 -25.06 4.31
CA CYS A 462 -6.06 -23.65 4.15
C CYS A 462 -5.50 -23.35 2.75
N SER A 463 -4.60 -24.20 2.26
CA SER A 463 -4.02 -24.06 0.92
C SER A 463 -5.07 -24.21 -0.18
N ASN A 464 -5.92 -25.23 -0.08
CA ASN A 464 -7.01 -25.45 -1.03
C ASN A 464 -8.00 -24.28 -1.03
N PHE A 465 -8.35 -23.77 0.15
CA PHE A 465 -9.23 -22.63 0.29
C PHE A 465 -8.62 -21.36 -0.36
N LEU A 466 -7.39 -20.99 0.01
CA LEU A 466 -6.72 -19.80 -0.52
C LEU A 466 -6.47 -19.94 -2.03
N ASN A 467 -6.09 -21.12 -2.50
CA ASN A 467 -5.90 -21.39 -3.92
C ASN A 467 -7.21 -21.20 -4.71
N TYR A 468 -8.31 -21.78 -4.24
CA TYR A 468 -9.61 -21.59 -4.88
C TYR A 468 -10.01 -20.10 -4.91
N GLN A 469 -9.85 -19.40 -3.79
CA GLN A 469 -10.16 -17.97 -3.69
C GLN A 469 -9.32 -17.16 -4.69
N SER A 470 -8.03 -17.41 -4.77
CA SER A 470 -7.12 -16.70 -5.66
C SER A 470 -7.45 -16.91 -7.14
N THR A 471 -7.66 -18.16 -7.53
CA THR A 471 -7.88 -18.53 -8.95
C THR A 471 -9.29 -18.20 -9.45
N ASN A 472 -10.26 -17.98 -8.55
CA ASN A 472 -11.66 -17.72 -8.90
C ASN A 472 -12.12 -16.30 -8.52
N SER A 473 -11.21 -15.35 -8.36
CA SER A 473 -11.53 -13.95 -8.02
C SER A 473 -11.29 -12.97 -9.17
N LYS A 474 -10.96 -13.46 -10.36
CA LYS A 474 -10.73 -12.61 -11.54
C LYS A 474 -11.88 -11.65 -11.79
N ASP A 475 -13.11 -12.18 -11.88
CA ASP A 475 -14.29 -11.38 -12.20
C ASP A 475 -14.54 -10.28 -11.16
N ILE A 476 -14.18 -10.54 -9.89
CA ILE A 476 -14.32 -9.56 -8.81
C ILE A 476 -13.31 -8.44 -9.00
N LEU A 477 -12.05 -8.77 -9.29
CA LEU A 477 -11.00 -7.78 -9.52
C LEU A 477 -11.28 -6.94 -10.76
N GLU A 478 -11.67 -7.57 -11.87
CA GLU A 478 -12.02 -6.87 -13.11
C GLU A 478 -13.25 -5.99 -12.92
N MET A 479 -14.25 -6.46 -12.18
CA MET A 479 -15.42 -5.65 -11.89
C MET A 479 -15.09 -4.48 -10.97
N TYR A 480 -14.29 -4.69 -9.94
CA TYR A 480 -13.78 -3.61 -9.12
C TYR A 480 -13.07 -2.56 -9.97
N TYR A 481 -12.13 -3.00 -10.80
CA TYR A 481 -11.36 -2.11 -11.65
C TYR A 481 -12.24 -1.36 -12.66
N ASN A 482 -13.04 -2.09 -13.42
CA ASN A 482 -13.81 -1.52 -14.54
C ASN A 482 -15.05 -0.75 -14.09
N LYS A 483 -15.69 -1.10 -12.97
CA LYS A 483 -16.90 -0.44 -12.50
C LYS A 483 -16.67 0.53 -11.35
N THR A 484 -15.79 0.20 -10.39
CA THR A 484 -15.57 1.05 -9.23
C THR A 484 -14.53 2.12 -9.51
N LEU A 485 -13.34 1.73 -9.93
CA LEU A 485 -12.25 2.68 -10.20
C LEU A 485 -12.52 3.52 -11.45
N VAL A 486 -12.91 2.89 -12.56
CA VAL A 486 -13.20 3.63 -13.79
C VAL A 486 -14.36 4.59 -13.54
N ALA A 487 -15.45 4.14 -12.92
CA ALA A 487 -16.57 5.03 -12.60
C ALA A 487 -16.17 6.20 -11.66
N ALA A 488 -15.19 5.98 -10.79
CA ALA A 488 -14.69 7.07 -9.92
C ALA A 488 -13.97 8.17 -10.71
N VAL A 489 -13.44 7.88 -11.89
CA VAL A 489 -12.62 8.79 -12.71
C VAL A 489 -13.23 9.09 -14.10
N GLU A 490 -14.43 8.61 -14.39
CA GLU A 490 -15.12 8.83 -15.67
C GLU A 490 -15.76 10.23 -15.79
N GLY A 491 -15.71 11.04 -14.73
CA GLY A 491 -16.25 12.40 -14.75
C GLY A 491 -15.33 13.37 -15.47
N GLY A 492 -15.91 14.37 -16.16
CA GLY A 492 -15.19 15.46 -16.76
C GLY A 492 -14.45 15.15 -18.07
N ASP A 493 -13.63 16.09 -18.50
CA ASP A 493 -12.99 16.10 -19.81
C ASP A 493 -11.83 15.08 -19.95
N ALA A 494 -11.31 14.55 -18.84
CA ALA A 494 -10.22 13.58 -18.86
C ALA A 494 -10.65 12.11 -18.79
N ALA A 495 -11.92 11.76 -18.95
CA ALA A 495 -12.42 10.39 -18.76
C ALA A 495 -11.61 9.33 -19.54
N ASP A 496 -11.38 9.54 -20.84
CA ASP A 496 -10.63 8.63 -21.69
C ASP A 496 -9.13 8.58 -21.29
N HIS A 497 -8.54 9.70 -20.92
CA HIS A 497 -7.17 9.79 -20.42
C HIS A 497 -7.01 9.04 -19.10
N ASN A 498 -7.94 9.18 -18.18
CA ASN A 498 -7.94 8.51 -16.89
C ASN A 498 -7.96 6.99 -17.04
N VAL A 499 -8.82 6.46 -17.90
CA VAL A 499 -8.90 5.01 -18.17
C VAL A 499 -7.59 4.49 -18.75
N ARG A 500 -7.03 5.19 -19.74
CA ARG A 500 -5.72 4.84 -20.33
C ARG A 500 -4.60 4.93 -19.27
N MET A 501 -4.62 5.94 -18.43
CA MET A 501 -3.61 6.15 -17.40
C MET A 501 -3.69 5.12 -16.27
N LEU A 502 -4.89 4.74 -15.83
CA LEU A 502 -5.06 3.63 -14.87
C LEU A 502 -4.53 2.31 -15.45
N ASN A 503 -4.73 2.05 -16.75
CA ASN A 503 -4.16 0.89 -17.42
C ASN A 503 -2.62 0.95 -17.47
N TYR A 504 -2.05 2.13 -17.76
CA TYR A 504 -0.61 2.34 -17.69
C TYR A 504 -0.06 2.06 -16.28
N ILE A 505 -0.67 2.65 -15.25
CA ILE A 505 -0.26 2.53 -13.85
C ILE A 505 -0.20 1.05 -13.42
N ARG A 506 -1.22 0.27 -13.73
CA ARG A 506 -1.26 -1.15 -13.37
C ARG A 506 -0.26 -2.02 -14.15
N SER A 507 0.13 -1.61 -15.36
CA SER A 507 1.10 -2.36 -16.18
C SER A 507 2.56 -1.99 -15.89
N HIS A 508 2.84 -0.96 -15.08
CA HIS A 508 4.18 -0.48 -14.75
C HIS A 508 4.49 -0.58 -13.26
N VAL A 509 4.02 -1.65 -12.63
CA VAL A 509 4.32 -1.92 -11.22
C VAL A 509 5.78 -2.34 -11.08
N ARG A 510 6.51 -1.64 -10.21
CA ARG A 510 7.91 -1.97 -9.92
C ARG A 510 8.04 -3.05 -8.83
N ASP A 511 9.22 -3.66 -8.77
CA ASP A 511 9.64 -4.47 -7.65
C ASP A 511 9.68 -3.62 -6.37
N CYS A 512 8.88 -4.01 -5.37
CA CYS A 512 8.72 -3.31 -4.09
C CYS A 512 9.63 -3.87 -2.99
N PHE A 513 10.60 -4.72 -3.32
CA PHE A 513 11.45 -5.41 -2.33
C PHE A 513 12.14 -4.44 -1.37
N ASP A 514 12.81 -3.41 -1.90
CA ASP A 514 13.51 -2.43 -1.10
C ASP A 514 12.59 -1.66 -0.15
N LYS A 515 11.38 -1.28 -0.59
CA LYS A 515 10.36 -0.67 0.29
C LYS A 515 9.91 -1.62 1.40
N THR A 516 9.59 -2.86 1.04
CA THR A 516 9.08 -3.86 1.97
C THR A 516 10.11 -4.15 3.07
N TYR A 517 11.34 -4.43 2.68
CA TYR A 517 12.36 -4.89 3.63
C TYR A 517 13.08 -3.76 4.34
N GLU A 518 13.14 -2.55 3.82
CA GLU A 518 13.64 -1.42 4.59
C GLU A 518 12.76 -1.15 5.82
N ASP A 519 11.45 -1.29 5.68
CA ASP A 519 10.52 -1.23 6.81
C ASP A 519 10.77 -2.35 7.83
N VAL A 520 10.90 -3.59 7.34
CA VAL A 520 11.15 -4.77 8.18
C VAL A 520 12.50 -4.67 8.90
N ILE A 521 13.56 -4.33 8.18
CA ILE A 521 14.92 -4.18 8.74
C ILE A 521 14.94 -3.12 9.83
N SER A 522 14.28 -1.99 9.61
CA SER A 522 14.22 -0.89 10.57
C SER A 522 13.48 -1.25 11.86
N ASN A 523 12.47 -2.13 11.77
CA ASN A 523 11.65 -2.53 12.93
C ASN A 523 12.11 -3.82 13.61
N TYR A 524 12.91 -4.64 12.93
CA TYR A 524 13.32 -5.95 13.46
C TYR A 524 14.02 -5.87 14.80
N GLN A 525 14.72 -4.79 15.08
CA GLN A 525 15.51 -4.60 16.31
C GLN A 525 14.76 -3.86 17.44
N GLY A 526 13.43 -3.79 17.39
CA GLY A 526 12.66 -3.15 18.46
C GLY A 526 12.82 -1.63 18.51
N VAL A 527 13.09 -1.04 17.36
CA VAL A 527 13.08 0.42 17.17
C VAL A 527 11.65 0.92 17.34
N THR A 528 11.42 1.84 18.27
CA THR A 528 10.10 2.45 18.45
C THR A 528 9.69 3.21 17.17
N ASP A 529 8.39 3.35 16.91
CA ASP A 529 7.87 4.05 15.72
C ASP A 529 8.48 5.43 15.52
N ALA A 530 8.68 6.19 16.60
CA ALA A 530 9.32 7.50 16.55
C ALA A 530 10.80 7.44 16.10
N GLN A 531 11.51 6.35 16.36
CA GLN A 531 12.89 6.14 15.92
C GLN A 531 12.94 5.47 14.54
N ALA A 532 11.94 4.64 14.20
CA ALA A 532 11.83 4.00 12.91
C ALA A 532 11.61 5.04 11.78
N SER A 533 10.82 6.07 12.04
CA SER A 533 10.55 7.14 11.08
C SER A 533 11.82 7.89 10.65
N THR A 534 12.83 8.00 11.52
CA THR A 534 14.11 8.66 11.21
C THR A 534 15.16 7.69 10.66
N LYS A 535 14.95 6.38 10.78
CA LYS A 535 15.92 5.35 10.37
C LYS A 535 15.63 4.75 8.98
N ARG A 536 14.42 4.87 8.48
CA ARG A 536 14.06 4.49 7.12
C ARG A 536 14.38 5.62 6.16
N TRP A 537 14.84 5.33 4.95
CA TRP A 537 15.17 6.40 4.00
C TRP A 537 13.95 7.26 3.67
N HIS A 538 12.80 6.65 3.37
CA HIS A 538 11.57 7.44 3.18
C HIS A 538 11.15 8.21 4.44
N GLY A 539 11.36 7.65 5.63
CA GLY A 539 11.10 8.32 6.91
C GLY A 539 11.95 9.58 7.10
N ILE A 540 13.18 9.57 6.59
CA ILE A 540 14.07 10.73 6.59
C ILE A 540 13.49 11.85 5.73
N PHE A 541 12.93 11.52 4.57
CA PHE A 541 12.31 12.51 3.70
C PHE A 541 11.13 13.19 4.39
N TYR A 542 10.15 12.46 4.89
CA TYR A 542 8.99 13.12 5.49
C TYR A 542 9.32 13.81 6.83
N SER A 543 10.23 13.29 7.64
CA SER A 543 10.67 13.93 8.89
C SER A 543 11.32 15.31 8.65
N ASN A 544 11.89 15.51 7.46
CA ASN A 544 12.51 16.76 7.04
C ASN A 544 11.64 17.53 6.02
N SER A 545 10.35 17.27 5.99
CA SER A 545 9.43 17.93 5.05
C SER A 545 9.87 17.80 3.59
N TYR A 546 10.35 16.59 3.22
CA TYR A 546 10.87 16.22 1.89
C TYR A 546 12.18 16.92 1.47
N VAL A 547 12.75 17.78 2.31
CA VAL A 547 14.00 18.47 2.05
C VAL A 547 15.12 17.81 2.84
N VAL A 548 16.07 17.19 2.15
CA VAL A 548 17.23 16.54 2.76
C VAL A 548 18.51 17.10 2.16
N THR A 549 19.18 17.95 2.92
CA THR A 549 20.49 18.48 2.54
C THR A 549 21.61 17.47 2.82
N ASN A 550 22.67 17.52 2.05
CA ASN A 550 23.86 16.65 2.21
C ASN A 550 23.51 15.14 2.21
N MET A 551 22.60 14.70 1.34
CA MET A 551 22.18 13.31 1.26
C MET A 551 23.37 12.35 1.06
N ALA A 552 24.39 12.72 0.26
CA ALA A 552 25.58 11.89 0.04
C ALA A 552 26.33 11.60 1.35
N GLN A 553 26.57 12.63 2.16
CA GLN A 553 27.21 12.46 3.47
C GLN A 553 26.34 11.59 4.39
N ARG A 554 25.07 11.88 4.45
CA ARG A 554 24.13 11.15 5.29
C ARG A 554 24.05 9.67 4.90
N TYR A 555 24.02 9.40 3.60
CA TYR A 555 24.03 8.04 3.09
C TYR A 555 25.31 7.29 3.52
N ALA A 556 26.46 7.91 3.34
CA ALA A 556 27.75 7.33 3.73
C ALA A 556 27.85 7.05 5.25
N GLU A 557 27.22 7.89 6.09
CA GLU A 557 27.21 7.73 7.56
C GLU A 557 26.23 6.63 8.01
N GLU A 558 25.06 6.50 7.38
CA GLU A 558 23.99 5.63 7.86
C GLU A 558 23.96 4.24 7.18
N SER A 559 24.37 4.12 5.90
CA SER A 559 24.29 2.86 5.15
C SER A 559 25.10 1.70 5.76
N PRO A 560 26.29 1.88 6.38
CA PRO A 560 27.00 0.77 7.00
C PRO A 560 26.22 0.13 8.17
N ALA A 561 25.54 0.94 8.98
CA ALA A 561 24.72 0.42 10.07
C ALA A 561 23.47 -0.31 9.56
N LYS A 562 22.88 0.19 8.48
CA LYS A 562 21.73 -0.46 7.81
C LYS A 562 22.16 -1.76 7.15
N GLN A 563 23.35 -1.81 6.53
CA GLN A 563 23.93 -3.04 5.98
C GLN A 563 24.11 -4.12 7.05
N ALA A 564 24.67 -3.76 8.21
CA ALA A 564 24.81 -4.70 9.32
C ALA A 564 23.46 -5.21 9.88
N GLN A 565 22.41 -4.42 9.79
CA GLN A 565 21.05 -4.84 10.14
C GLN A 565 20.47 -5.79 9.08
N LEU A 566 20.65 -5.48 7.81
CA LEU A 566 20.22 -6.34 6.70
C LEU A 566 20.87 -7.73 6.80
N GLU A 567 22.18 -7.81 7.08
CA GLU A 567 22.88 -9.08 7.25
C GLU A 567 22.26 -9.94 8.35
N LYS A 568 21.89 -9.36 9.48
CA LYS A 568 21.17 -10.08 10.55
C LYS A 568 19.80 -10.57 10.10
N VAL A 569 19.07 -9.78 9.33
CA VAL A 569 17.78 -10.20 8.77
C VAL A 569 17.95 -11.37 7.82
N LEU A 570 18.98 -11.34 6.96
CA LEU A 570 19.31 -12.46 6.06
C LEU A 570 19.69 -13.73 6.84
N GLU A 571 20.47 -13.60 7.92
CA GLU A 571 20.80 -14.72 8.81
C GLU A 571 19.54 -15.33 9.45
N GLU A 572 18.59 -14.51 9.92
CA GLU A 572 17.34 -15.00 10.49
C GLU A 572 16.44 -15.64 9.43
N TRP A 573 16.35 -15.03 8.24
CA TRP A 573 15.61 -15.65 7.13
C TRP A 573 16.17 -17.02 6.73
N ALA A 574 17.49 -17.15 6.73
CA ALA A 574 18.14 -18.43 6.40
C ALA A 574 17.78 -19.56 7.38
N LYS A 575 17.51 -19.24 8.66
CA LYS A 575 17.12 -20.20 9.70
C LYS A 575 15.66 -20.65 9.60
N LEU A 576 14.82 -19.93 8.87
CA LEU A 576 13.41 -20.28 8.72
C LEU A 576 13.26 -21.56 7.87
N SER A 577 12.28 -22.39 8.23
CA SER A 577 11.97 -23.67 7.58
C SER A 577 10.68 -23.58 6.77
#